data_3d4b06041d5df5cca84ecb7bc612ddd7
#
_entry.id   3d4b06041d5df5cca84ecb7bc612ddd7
#
_cell.length_a   1.000
_cell.length_b   1.000
_cell.length_c   1.000
_cell.angle_alpha   90.00
_cell.angle_beta   90.00
_cell.angle_gamma   90.00
#
_symmetry.space_group_name_H-M   'P 1'
#
loop_
_entity.id
_entity.type
_entity.pdbx_description
1 polymer ?
#
loop_
_entity_poly.entity_id
_entity_poly.type
_entity_poly.pdbx_seq_one_letter_code
_entity_poly.pdbx_strand_id
1 'polypeptide(L)'
;MIEAAESAGFAIKGILDVAERIGDDVLGYKIVGTDDDAALYAAECDFVVTLGFIKSSAVRNHIIDKLTAAGCRFATVVASTAHVSRHATLGEGTVVLHRATVNAGASVGRHCIINTAANVEHDVTVAYGAHVSTGAMLNGESRVGAGAFVGSGAVLAQCVAVGAGSVIGAGSVVTVSLTEPGIYAGNPARLINKKK
;
A
#
# COMPACT_ATOMS: atom_id res chain seq x y z
N MET A 1 -0.06 -9.50 5.81
CA MET A 1 -1.26 -8.68 6.11
C MET A 1 -2.21 -9.36 7.10
N ILE A 2 -2.39 -10.69 7.05
CA ILE A 2 -3.20 -11.42 8.05
C ILE A 2 -2.70 -11.09 9.47
N GLU A 3 -1.43 -11.33 9.77
CA GLU A 3 -0.84 -11.03 11.10
C GLU A 3 -1.01 -9.55 11.49
N ALA A 4 -0.96 -8.63 10.53
CA ALA A 4 -1.19 -7.21 10.81
C ALA A 4 -2.64 -6.95 11.24
N ALA A 5 -3.61 -7.55 10.57
CA ALA A 5 -5.02 -7.44 10.92
C ALA A 5 -5.31 -8.09 12.29
N GLU A 6 -4.77 -9.29 12.55
CA GLU A 6 -4.86 -9.96 13.86
C GLU A 6 -4.30 -9.07 14.98
N SER A 7 -3.09 -8.51 14.75
CA SER A 7 -2.44 -7.65 15.74
C SER A 7 -3.19 -6.33 16.00
N ALA A 8 -4.01 -5.90 15.03
CA ALA A 8 -4.90 -4.74 15.13
C ALA A 8 -6.26 -5.08 15.77
N GLY A 9 -6.50 -6.34 16.15
CA GLY A 9 -7.72 -6.80 16.80
C GLY A 9 -8.89 -7.11 15.85
N PHE A 10 -8.63 -7.24 14.55
CA PHE A 10 -9.66 -7.66 13.59
C PHE A 10 -9.93 -9.15 13.70
N ALA A 11 -11.22 -9.53 13.73
CA ALA A 11 -11.66 -10.90 13.51
C ALA A 11 -11.71 -11.17 12.00
N ILE A 12 -10.92 -12.12 11.53
CA ILE A 12 -10.85 -12.48 10.11
C ILE A 12 -11.89 -13.57 9.83
N LYS A 13 -12.86 -13.27 8.98
CA LYS A 13 -13.94 -14.19 8.57
C LYS A 13 -13.43 -15.27 7.61
N GLY A 14 -12.55 -14.91 6.70
CA GLY A 14 -12.02 -15.78 5.66
C GLY A 14 -11.25 -15.00 4.60
N ILE A 15 -10.85 -15.70 3.56
CA ILE A 15 -10.05 -15.16 2.46
C ILE A 15 -10.81 -15.40 1.15
N LEU A 16 -10.80 -14.41 0.26
CA LEU A 16 -11.22 -14.56 -1.13
C LEU A 16 -9.94 -14.66 -2.00
N ASP A 17 -9.90 -15.64 -2.89
CA ASP A 17 -8.75 -15.91 -3.76
C ASP A 17 -9.26 -16.51 -5.09
N VAL A 18 -8.39 -17.06 -5.92
CA VAL A 18 -8.76 -17.75 -7.16
C VAL A 18 -9.54 -19.03 -6.86
N ALA A 19 -10.42 -19.43 -7.79
CA ALA A 19 -11.38 -20.54 -7.59
C ALA A 19 -10.68 -21.87 -7.25
N GLU A 20 -9.50 -22.12 -7.83
CA GLU A 20 -8.72 -23.33 -7.62
C GLU A 20 -8.23 -23.52 -6.19
N ARG A 21 -8.24 -22.45 -5.40
CA ARG A 21 -7.77 -22.45 -4.01
C ARG A 21 -8.88 -22.48 -2.98
N ILE A 22 -10.14 -22.51 -3.40
CA ILE A 22 -11.29 -22.56 -2.46
C ILE A 22 -11.17 -23.82 -1.58
N GLY A 23 -11.25 -23.62 -0.27
CA GLY A 23 -11.08 -24.69 0.73
C GLY A 23 -9.66 -24.82 1.30
N ASP A 24 -8.64 -24.23 0.62
CA ASP A 24 -7.28 -24.16 1.18
C ASP A 24 -7.26 -23.38 2.50
N ASP A 25 -6.18 -23.57 3.25
CA ASP A 25 -5.91 -22.87 4.50
C ASP A 25 -4.70 -21.95 4.35
N VAL A 26 -4.83 -20.73 4.81
CA VAL A 26 -3.72 -19.76 4.87
C VAL A 26 -3.66 -19.21 6.29
N LEU A 27 -2.63 -19.58 7.04
CA LEU A 27 -2.41 -19.15 8.43
C LEU A 27 -3.63 -19.41 9.34
N GLY A 28 -4.35 -20.52 9.13
CA GLY A 28 -5.52 -20.90 9.92
C GLY A 28 -6.84 -20.32 9.42
N TYR A 29 -6.85 -19.56 8.33
CA TYR A 29 -8.06 -19.00 7.71
C TYR A 29 -8.37 -19.68 6.38
N LYS A 30 -9.64 -20.08 6.20
CA LYS A 30 -10.09 -20.72 4.97
C LYS A 30 -10.24 -19.74 3.82
N ILE A 31 -9.91 -20.19 2.62
CA ILE A 31 -10.35 -19.55 1.39
C ILE A 31 -11.80 -19.96 1.16
N VAL A 32 -12.72 -18.99 1.28
CA VAL A 32 -14.17 -19.22 1.33
C VAL A 32 -14.90 -18.88 0.03
N GLY A 33 -14.20 -18.35 -0.95
CA GLY A 33 -14.74 -17.94 -2.25
C GLY A 33 -13.77 -17.14 -3.06
N THR A 34 -14.26 -16.54 -4.13
CA THR A 34 -13.53 -15.65 -5.03
C THR A 34 -13.96 -14.19 -4.84
N ASP A 35 -13.31 -13.27 -5.54
CA ASP A 35 -13.72 -11.86 -5.54
C ASP A 35 -15.16 -11.65 -6.08
N ASP A 36 -15.72 -12.62 -6.86
CA ASP A 36 -17.11 -12.58 -7.32
C ASP A 36 -18.11 -12.84 -6.17
N ASP A 37 -17.68 -13.52 -5.12
CA ASP A 37 -18.51 -13.85 -3.97
C ASP A 37 -18.53 -12.73 -2.91
N ALA A 38 -17.79 -11.64 -3.12
CA ALA A 38 -17.62 -10.56 -2.15
C ALA A 38 -18.96 -9.95 -1.70
N ALA A 39 -19.93 -9.82 -2.62
CA ALA A 39 -21.25 -9.28 -2.31
C ALA A 39 -21.98 -10.09 -1.21
N LEU A 40 -21.71 -11.40 -1.05
CA LEU A 40 -22.30 -12.25 -0.02
C LEU A 40 -21.86 -11.83 1.39
N TYR A 41 -20.72 -11.16 1.51
CA TYR A 41 -20.12 -10.74 2.78
C TYR A 41 -20.20 -9.24 3.03
N ALA A 42 -20.62 -8.44 2.02
CA ALA A 42 -20.54 -6.97 2.07
C ALA A 42 -21.35 -6.32 3.21
N ALA A 43 -22.44 -6.97 3.64
CA ALA A 43 -23.27 -6.48 4.74
C ALA A 43 -22.64 -6.68 6.13
N GLU A 44 -21.78 -7.70 6.30
CA GLU A 44 -21.25 -8.12 7.60
C GLU A 44 -19.76 -7.86 7.76
N CYS A 45 -19.00 -7.71 6.64
CA CYS A 45 -17.56 -7.64 6.65
C CYS A 45 -17.04 -6.34 6.03
N ASP A 46 -15.90 -5.89 6.51
CA ASP A 46 -15.03 -4.95 5.83
C ASP A 46 -13.90 -5.72 5.12
N PHE A 47 -13.42 -5.20 4.00
CA PHE A 47 -12.47 -5.89 3.13
C PHE A 47 -11.09 -5.25 3.17
N VAL A 48 -10.06 -6.06 3.02
CA VAL A 48 -8.68 -5.60 2.81
C VAL A 48 -8.11 -6.27 1.57
N VAL A 49 -7.68 -5.49 0.59
CA VAL A 49 -7.01 -6.03 -0.59
C VAL A 49 -5.54 -6.29 -0.25
N THR A 50 -5.15 -7.55 -0.20
CA THR A 50 -3.82 -7.98 0.23
C THR A 50 -2.80 -8.08 -0.90
N LEU A 51 -3.26 -8.03 -2.16
CA LEU A 51 -2.39 -8.08 -3.33
C LEU A 51 -1.51 -6.83 -3.40
N GLY A 52 -0.19 -7.00 -3.33
CA GLY A 52 0.78 -5.94 -3.62
C GLY A 52 1.09 -5.83 -5.11
N PHE A 53 1.93 -4.88 -5.48
CA PHE A 53 2.42 -4.73 -6.86
C PHE A 53 3.82 -4.13 -6.86
N ILE A 54 4.51 -4.22 -8.01
CA ILE A 54 5.79 -3.56 -8.26
C ILE A 54 5.67 -2.68 -9.52
N LYS A 55 5.49 -3.30 -10.69
CA LYS A 55 5.48 -2.59 -11.97
C LYS A 55 4.14 -1.95 -12.31
N SER A 56 3.03 -2.54 -11.90
CA SER A 56 1.69 -2.08 -12.25
C SER A 56 0.71 -2.37 -11.13
N SER A 57 -0.08 -1.38 -10.78
CA SER A 57 -1.19 -1.51 -9.83
C SER A 57 -2.50 -1.99 -10.49
N ALA A 58 -2.50 -2.26 -11.80
CA ALA A 58 -3.74 -2.49 -12.57
C ALA A 58 -4.59 -3.65 -12.00
N VAL A 59 -3.99 -4.80 -11.68
CA VAL A 59 -4.72 -5.94 -11.12
C VAL A 59 -5.30 -5.59 -9.75
N ARG A 60 -4.50 -4.96 -8.88
CA ARG A 60 -4.97 -4.50 -7.57
C ARG A 60 -6.12 -3.50 -7.69
N ASN A 61 -5.99 -2.52 -8.59
CA ASN A 61 -7.04 -1.53 -8.81
C ASN A 61 -8.32 -2.18 -9.34
N HIS A 62 -8.22 -3.13 -10.26
CA HIS A 62 -9.37 -3.88 -10.77
C HIS A 62 -10.12 -4.61 -9.64
N ILE A 63 -9.41 -5.23 -8.69
CA ILE A 63 -10.01 -5.86 -7.51
C ILE A 63 -10.73 -4.80 -6.65
N ILE A 64 -10.07 -3.68 -6.37
CA ILE A 64 -10.67 -2.58 -5.59
C ILE A 64 -11.95 -2.07 -6.25
N ASP A 65 -11.92 -1.83 -7.56
CA ASP A 65 -13.06 -1.34 -8.33
C ASP A 65 -14.22 -2.35 -8.30
N LYS A 66 -13.93 -3.65 -8.46
CA LYS A 66 -14.90 -4.75 -8.38
C LYS A 66 -15.58 -4.81 -7.01
N LEU A 67 -14.78 -4.79 -5.93
CA LEU A 67 -15.30 -4.81 -4.56
C LEU A 67 -16.14 -3.55 -4.26
N THR A 68 -15.69 -2.38 -4.74
CA THR A 68 -16.43 -1.13 -4.61
C THR A 68 -17.79 -1.21 -5.32
N ALA A 69 -17.83 -1.74 -6.55
CA ALA A 69 -19.07 -1.95 -7.30
C ALA A 69 -20.02 -2.94 -6.61
N ALA A 70 -19.48 -3.92 -5.87
CA ALA A 70 -20.25 -4.86 -5.05
C ALA A 70 -20.75 -4.26 -3.73
N GLY A 71 -20.49 -2.98 -3.45
CA GLY A 71 -20.90 -2.29 -2.23
C GLY A 71 -20.06 -2.62 -0.99
N CYS A 72 -18.89 -3.22 -1.16
CA CYS A 72 -17.99 -3.54 -0.07
C CYS A 72 -17.37 -2.29 0.57
N ARG A 73 -17.24 -2.29 1.88
CA ARG A 73 -16.47 -1.31 2.66
C ARG A 73 -15.05 -1.82 2.86
N PHE A 74 -14.11 -0.91 3.05
CA PHE A 74 -12.71 -1.27 3.22
C PHE A 74 -12.18 -0.90 4.60
N ALA A 75 -11.58 -1.89 5.28
CA ALA A 75 -10.89 -1.65 6.54
C ALA A 75 -9.54 -0.96 6.32
N THR A 76 -9.23 0.01 7.16
CA THR A 76 -7.88 0.55 7.31
C THR A 76 -7.19 -0.24 8.42
N VAL A 77 -6.12 -0.95 8.08
CA VAL A 77 -5.40 -1.83 9.00
C VAL A 77 -4.09 -1.18 9.43
N VAL A 78 -3.92 -0.96 10.73
CA VAL A 78 -2.67 -0.48 11.32
C VAL A 78 -2.16 -1.55 12.28
N ALA A 79 -1.06 -2.22 11.93
CA ALA A 79 -0.46 -3.24 12.77
C ALA A 79 -0.12 -2.68 14.15
N SER A 80 -0.30 -3.47 15.22
CA SER A 80 -0.11 -3.01 16.62
C SER A 80 1.30 -2.46 16.91
N THR A 81 2.30 -2.85 16.12
CA THR A 81 3.69 -2.38 16.25
C THR A 81 4.03 -1.22 15.30
N ALA A 82 3.08 -0.76 14.49
CA ALA A 82 3.25 0.45 13.69
C ALA A 82 2.98 1.69 14.55
N HIS A 83 3.65 2.78 14.20
CA HIS A 83 3.37 4.08 14.79
C HIS A 83 2.67 4.97 13.75
N VAL A 84 1.48 5.43 14.06
CA VAL A 84 0.78 6.45 13.26
C VAL A 84 0.48 7.63 14.16
N SER A 85 1.04 8.78 13.82
CA SER A 85 0.80 10.01 14.56
C SER A 85 -0.70 10.34 14.56
N ARG A 86 -1.22 10.79 15.69
CA ARG A 86 -2.59 11.33 15.79
C ARG A 86 -2.85 12.56 14.89
N HIS A 87 -1.79 13.16 14.39
CA HIS A 87 -1.82 14.31 13.48
C HIS A 87 -1.61 13.91 12.01
N ALA A 88 -1.51 12.61 11.72
CA ALA A 88 -1.51 12.09 10.36
C ALA A 88 -2.92 11.70 9.92
N THR A 89 -3.12 11.59 8.61
CA THR A 89 -4.36 11.08 8.03
C THR A 89 -4.12 9.82 7.22
N LEU A 90 -5.01 8.83 7.38
CA LEU A 90 -5.00 7.61 6.58
C LEU A 90 -6.33 7.48 5.83
N GLY A 91 -6.26 7.26 4.53
CA GLY A 91 -7.44 6.95 3.72
C GLY A 91 -7.90 5.51 3.91
N GLU A 92 -9.18 5.28 3.65
CA GLU A 92 -9.84 3.98 3.70
C GLU A 92 -9.11 2.91 2.88
N GLY A 93 -9.09 1.67 3.35
CA GLY A 93 -8.44 0.54 2.68
C GLY A 93 -6.91 0.56 2.72
N THR A 94 -6.32 1.53 3.40
CA THR A 94 -4.86 1.63 3.57
C THR A 94 -4.37 0.66 4.63
N VAL A 95 -3.21 0.06 4.37
CA VAL A 95 -2.57 -0.89 5.29
C VAL A 95 -1.22 -0.34 5.73
N VAL A 96 -1.01 -0.23 7.05
CA VAL A 96 0.26 0.13 7.68
C VAL A 96 0.79 -1.08 8.42
N LEU A 97 1.86 -1.67 7.89
CA LEU A 97 2.40 -2.94 8.39
C LEU A 97 3.35 -2.74 9.58
N HIS A 98 3.78 -3.85 10.15
CA HIS A 98 4.58 -3.89 11.37
C HIS A 98 5.81 -2.97 11.32
N ARG A 99 6.04 -2.22 12.40
CA ARG A 99 7.16 -1.28 12.61
C ARG A 99 7.23 -0.15 11.57
N ALA A 100 6.21 0.03 10.74
CA ALA A 100 6.13 1.21 9.90
C ALA A 100 5.79 2.44 10.74
N THR A 101 6.26 3.61 10.29
CA THR A 101 6.02 4.89 10.96
C THR A 101 5.35 5.85 9.99
N VAL A 102 4.31 6.54 10.47
CA VAL A 102 3.65 7.65 9.74
C VAL A 102 3.62 8.85 10.69
N ASN A 103 4.44 9.84 10.40
CA ASN A 103 4.68 10.99 11.27
C ASN A 103 3.63 12.12 11.12
N ALA A 104 3.75 13.15 11.97
CA ALA A 104 2.81 14.26 12.06
C ALA A 104 2.69 15.02 10.73
N GLY A 105 1.47 15.43 10.37
CA GLY A 105 1.19 16.15 9.13
C GLY A 105 1.18 15.27 7.87
N ALA A 106 1.64 14.01 7.96
CA ALA A 106 1.61 13.11 6.82
C ALA A 106 0.17 12.79 6.39
N SER A 107 -0.05 12.75 5.07
CA SER A 107 -1.33 12.41 4.46
C SER A 107 -1.16 11.20 3.56
N VAL A 108 -1.74 10.06 3.97
CA VAL A 108 -1.73 8.82 3.19
C VAL A 108 -3.12 8.60 2.61
N GLY A 109 -3.20 8.53 1.31
CA GLY A 109 -4.45 8.33 0.55
C GLY A 109 -5.09 6.98 0.78
N ARG A 110 -6.20 6.73 0.06
CA ARG A 110 -6.93 5.46 0.12
C ARG A 110 -6.14 4.34 -0.56
N HIS A 111 -6.33 3.11 -0.07
CA HIS A 111 -5.79 1.87 -0.64
C HIS A 111 -4.26 1.81 -0.76
N CYS A 112 -3.54 2.61 0.01
CA CYS A 112 -2.08 2.58 0.05
C CYS A 112 -1.56 1.38 0.84
N ILE A 113 -0.31 1.00 0.55
CA ILE A 113 0.44 0.03 1.35
C ILE A 113 1.67 0.73 1.90
N ILE A 114 1.73 0.90 3.22
CA ILE A 114 2.92 1.33 3.96
C ILE A 114 3.50 0.05 4.58
N ASN A 115 4.52 -0.49 3.93
CA ASN A 115 5.01 -1.83 4.20
C ASN A 115 5.91 -1.87 5.47
N THR A 116 6.31 -3.07 5.86
CA THR A 116 7.08 -3.34 7.08
C THR A 116 8.28 -2.41 7.22
N ALA A 117 8.38 -1.74 8.37
CA ALA A 117 9.44 -0.81 8.71
C ALA A 117 9.64 0.37 7.72
N ALA A 118 8.68 0.64 6.85
CA ALA A 118 8.71 1.86 6.04
C ALA A 118 8.51 3.09 6.93
N ASN A 119 9.21 4.18 6.59
CA ASN A 119 9.13 5.43 7.33
C ASN A 119 8.56 6.53 6.42
N VAL A 120 7.44 7.10 6.85
CA VAL A 120 6.77 8.24 6.22
C VAL A 120 6.92 9.42 7.17
N GLU A 121 7.83 10.32 6.88
CA GLU A 121 8.16 11.47 7.71
C GLU A 121 7.08 12.55 7.68
N HIS A 122 7.31 13.62 8.48
CA HIS A 122 6.36 14.71 8.66
C HIS A 122 5.98 15.37 7.31
N ASP A 123 4.72 15.74 7.18
CA ASP A 123 4.15 16.47 6.02
C ASP A 123 4.30 15.77 4.66
N VAL A 124 4.64 14.48 4.67
CA VAL A 124 4.69 13.65 3.46
C VAL A 124 3.29 13.42 2.91
N THR A 125 3.17 13.46 1.57
CA THR A 125 1.93 13.07 0.89
C THR A 125 2.15 11.78 0.11
N VAL A 126 1.35 10.75 0.41
CA VAL A 126 1.27 9.49 -0.34
C VAL A 126 -0.10 9.40 -0.99
N ALA A 127 -0.15 9.49 -2.32
CA ALA A 127 -1.42 9.52 -3.04
C ALA A 127 -2.05 8.12 -3.18
N TYR A 128 -3.30 8.09 -3.67
CA TYR A 128 -4.12 6.89 -3.85
C TYR A 128 -3.35 5.69 -4.40
N GLY A 129 -3.52 4.53 -3.76
CA GLY A 129 -3.04 3.25 -4.23
C GLY A 129 -1.51 3.11 -4.35
N ALA A 130 -0.73 4.02 -3.80
CA ALA A 130 0.72 3.91 -3.81
C ALA A 130 1.20 2.80 -2.88
N HIS A 131 2.36 2.21 -3.21
CA HIS A 131 3.00 1.18 -2.41
C HIS A 131 4.40 1.64 -1.96
N VAL A 132 4.54 1.96 -0.70
CA VAL A 132 5.80 2.25 -0.02
C VAL A 132 6.31 0.94 0.55
N SER A 133 7.35 0.36 -0.08
CA SER A 133 7.81 -1.00 0.22
C SER A 133 8.67 -1.06 1.48
N THR A 134 9.05 -2.28 1.87
CA THR A 134 9.76 -2.60 3.12
C THR A 134 10.97 -1.70 3.36
N GLY A 135 11.02 -1.03 4.51
CA GLY A 135 12.14 -0.19 4.90
C GLY A 135 12.40 1.02 4.03
N ALA A 136 11.50 1.38 3.12
CA ALA A 136 11.63 2.61 2.34
C ALA A 136 11.46 3.84 3.24
N MET A 137 12.19 4.91 2.94
CA MET A 137 12.24 6.14 3.72
C MET A 137 11.80 7.32 2.89
N LEU A 138 10.70 7.93 3.28
CA LEU A 138 10.16 9.16 2.67
C LEU A 138 10.47 10.31 3.63
N ASN A 139 11.46 11.14 3.29
CA ASN A 139 11.81 12.28 4.15
C ASN A 139 10.80 13.42 4.02
N GLY A 140 10.86 14.34 4.98
CA GLY A 140 9.84 15.38 5.19
C GLY A 140 9.42 16.12 3.91
N GLU A 141 8.11 16.40 3.82
CA GLU A 141 7.48 17.10 2.68
C GLU A 141 7.63 16.41 1.31
N SER A 142 8.18 15.17 1.26
CA SER A 142 8.24 14.43 -0.01
C SER A 142 6.86 13.97 -0.46
N ARG A 143 6.71 13.69 -1.75
CA ARG A 143 5.41 13.33 -2.35
C ARG A 143 5.53 12.11 -3.22
N VAL A 144 4.60 11.16 -3.02
CA VAL A 144 4.49 9.94 -3.83
C VAL A 144 3.18 9.97 -4.59
N GLY A 145 3.24 9.96 -5.91
CA GLY A 145 2.09 10.02 -6.80
C GLY A 145 1.23 8.76 -6.77
N ALA A 146 0.00 8.86 -7.27
CA ALA A 146 -0.97 7.77 -7.28
C ALA A 146 -0.43 6.53 -8.01
N GLY A 147 -0.64 5.34 -7.43
CA GLY A 147 -0.18 4.07 -7.99
C GLY A 147 1.33 3.94 -8.18
N ALA A 148 2.12 4.82 -7.59
CA ALA A 148 3.58 4.70 -7.63
C ALA A 148 4.06 3.62 -6.66
N PHE A 149 5.19 3.01 -7.00
CA PHE A 149 5.89 2.03 -6.17
C PHE A 149 7.24 2.59 -5.72
N VAL A 150 7.47 2.63 -4.42
CA VAL A 150 8.76 2.99 -3.82
C VAL A 150 9.39 1.72 -3.28
N GLY A 151 10.47 1.26 -3.91
CA GLY A 151 11.12 -0.04 -3.65
C GLY A 151 11.73 -0.14 -2.26
N SER A 152 11.95 -1.39 -1.82
CA SER A 152 12.48 -1.69 -0.49
C SER A 152 13.81 -0.96 -0.24
N GLY A 153 13.91 -0.30 0.92
CA GLY A 153 15.10 0.45 1.31
C GLY A 153 15.41 1.68 0.43
N ALA A 154 14.52 2.07 -0.46
CA ALA A 154 14.70 3.30 -1.23
C ALA A 154 14.51 4.53 -0.33
N VAL A 155 15.22 5.61 -0.65
CA VAL A 155 15.19 6.87 0.11
C VAL A 155 14.75 7.99 -0.82
N LEU A 156 13.70 8.72 -0.45
CA LEU A 156 13.34 10.00 -1.04
C LEU A 156 13.94 11.12 -0.18
N ALA A 157 14.70 12.01 -0.78
CA ALA A 157 15.17 13.21 -0.11
C ALA A 157 13.99 14.12 0.28
N GLN A 158 14.27 15.06 1.16
CA GLN A 158 13.28 16.06 1.59
C GLN A 158 12.73 16.87 0.41
N CYS A 159 11.44 17.19 0.43
CA CYS A 159 10.73 18.02 -0.55
C CYS A 159 10.72 17.50 -2.01
N VAL A 160 11.17 16.27 -2.28
CA VAL A 160 11.13 15.71 -3.64
C VAL A 160 9.79 15.05 -3.95
N ALA A 161 9.44 14.98 -5.23
CA ALA A 161 8.23 14.35 -5.71
C ALA A 161 8.53 13.17 -6.66
N VAL A 162 7.76 12.09 -6.52
CA VAL A 162 7.71 10.96 -7.46
C VAL A 162 6.37 10.96 -8.17
N GLY A 163 6.38 11.00 -9.50
CA GLY A 163 5.20 11.04 -10.35
C GLY A 163 4.32 9.79 -10.24
N ALA A 164 3.03 9.96 -10.59
CA ALA A 164 2.06 8.87 -10.57
C ALA A 164 2.52 7.68 -11.43
N GLY A 165 2.25 6.46 -10.98
CA GLY A 165 2.60 5.23 -11.66
C GLY A 165 4.10 4.96 -11.79
N SER A 166 4.98 5.80 -11.28
CA SER A 166 6.43 5.58 -11.33
C SER A 166 6.85 4.41 -10.44
N VAL A 167 7.99 3.83 -10.78
CA VAL A 167 8.63 2.76 -10.00
C VAL A 167 10.02 3.23 -9.58
N ILE A 168 10.24 3.32 -8.29
CA ILE A 168 11.56 3.54 -7.71
C ILE A 168 12.13 2.19 -7.30
N GLY A 169 13.28 1.82 -7.87
CA GLY A 169 13.95 0.56 -7.59
C GLY A 169 14.40 0.45 -6.14
N ALA A 170 14.54 -0.79 -5.64
CA ALA A 170 15.03 -1.04 -4.29
C ALA A 170 16.41 -0.40 -4.06
N GLY A 171 16.65 0.14 -2.85
CA GLY A 171 17.91 0.79 -2.47
C GLY A 171 18.25 2.08 -3.21
N SER A 172 17.33 2.61 -4.01
CA SER A 172 17.57 3.86 -4.76
C SER A 172 17.48 5.10 -3.90
N VAL A 173 18.21 6.14 -4.26
CA VAL A 173 18.18 7.44 -3.59
C VAL A 173 17.68 8.52 -4.55
N VAL A 174 16.48 9.00 -4.32
CA VAL A 174 15.85 10.08 -5.09
C VAL A 174 16.25 11.41 -4.49
N THR A 175 17.12 12.15 -5.16
CA THR A 175 17.68 13.44 -4.70
C THR A 175 17.05 14.65 -5.40
N VAL A 176 16.28 14.43 -6.46
CA VAL A 176 15.55 15.46 -7.22
C VAL A 176 14.18 14.90 -7.60
N SER A 177 13.20 15.77 -7.83
CA SER A 177 11.87 15.36 -8.22
C SER A 177 11.85 14.61 -9.56
N LEU A 178 11.13 13.50 -9.62
CA LEU A 178 10.98 12.59 -10.77
C LEU A 178 9.50 12.61 -11.17
N THR A 179 9.07 13.59 -11.94
CA THR A 179 7.64 13.84 -12.24
C THR A 179 7.10 13.03 -13.41
N GLU A 180 7.99 12.64 -14.34
CA GLU A 180 7.62 11.82 -15.49
C GLU A 180 7.42 10.35 -15.07
N PRO A 181 6.36 9.67 -15.56
CA PRO A 181 6.18 8.24 -15.30
C PRO A 181 7.34 7.42 -15.85
N GLY A 182 7.96 6.59 -15.00
CA GLY A 182 9.12 5.82 -15.40
C GLY A 182 9.59 4.84 -14.34
N ILE A 183 10.59 4.04 -14.72
CA ILE A 183 11.32 3.17 -13.80
C ILE A 183 12.66 3.83 -13.53
N TYR A 184 12.91 4.16 -12.28
CA TYR A 184 14.10 4.86 -11.82
C TYR A 184 14.86 4.00 -10.82
N ALA A 185 16.19 3.94 -10.92
CA ALA A 185 17.00 3.26 -9.91
C ALA A 185 18.41 3.87 -9.79
N GLY A 186 19.09 3.48 -8.73
CA GLY A 186 20.48 3.88 -8.42
C GLY A 186 20.58 4.97 -7.36
N ASN A 187 21.82 5.37 -7.07
CA ASN A 187 22.16 6.46 -6.16
C ASN A 187 23.15 7.43 -6.87
N PRO A 188 22.69 8.60 -7.29
CA PRO A 188 21.31 9.08 -7.30
C PRO A 188 20.44 8.32 -8.34
N ALA A 189 19.14 8.24 -8.09
CA ALA A 189 18.18 7.55 -8.97
C ALA A 189 18.14 8.21 -10.37
N ARG A 190 18.17 7.37 -11.41
CA ARG A 190 18.11 7.79 -12.82
C ARG A 190 17.09 6.96 -13.56
N LEU A 191 16.52 7.52 -14.62
CA LEU A 191 15.57 6.82 -15.48
C LEU A 191 16.28 5.63 -16.15
N ILE A 192 15.74 4.41 -15.90
CA ILE A 192 16.19 3.18 -16.57
C ILE A 192 15.28 2.90 -17.77
N ASN A 193 13.97 3.07 -17.61
CA ASN A 193 13.01 2.76 -18.66
C ASN A 193 11.79 3.69 -18.55
N LYS A 194 11.26 4.12 -19.69
CA LYS A 194 9.99 4.86 -19.74
C LYS A 194 8.84 3.87 -19.57
N LYS A 195 7.90 4.19 -18.71
CA LYS A 195 6.62 3.48 -18.67
C LYS A 195 5.77 3.93 -19.85
N LYS A 196 5.37 2.97 -20.67
CA LYS A 196 4.39 3.21 -21.74
C LYS A 196 2.98 3.30 -21.17
#